data_e4e5bf965e15999f9eaa69af0d3fa393
#
_entry.id   e4e5bf965e15999f9eaa69af0d3fa393
#
_cell.length_a   1.000
_cell.length_b   1.000
_cell.length_c   1.000
_cell.angle_alpha   90.00
_cell.angle_beta   90.00
_cell.angle_gamma   90.00
#
_symmetry.space_group_name_H-M   'P 1'
#
loop_
_entity.id
_entity.type
_entity.pdbx_description
1 polymer ?
#
loop_
_entity_poly.entity_id
_entity_poly.type
_entity_poly.pdbx_seq_one_letter_code
_entity_poly.pdbx_strand_id
1 'polypeptide(L)'
;MRTGKMLLGVNIDHVATIRQARGANYPSVLEAARIAEDAGADAITVHLREDRRHIQDDEVVALCKQVRTRINLEMAVTDEMLAIAEANHPADVCLVPEKREELTTEGGLDVLTHFEAVKYACKHLGEAGIRV
;
A
#
# COMPACT_ATOMS: atom_id res chain seq x y z
N MET A 1 -0.49 30.33 -7.85
CA MET A 1 -1.52 29.31 -7.53
C MET A 1 -1.30 28.07 -8.38
N ARG A 2 -1.00 26.94 -7.77
CA ARG A 2 -1.08 25.68 -8.51
C ARG A 2 -2.56 25.42 -8.78
N THR A 3 -3.02 25.58 -9.99
CA THR A 3 -4.28 25.00 -10.44
C THR A 3 -4.09 23.49 -10.40
N GLY A 4 -4.23 22.91 -9.21
CA GLY A 4 -3.97 21.51 -9.01
C GLY A 4 -5.02 20.67 -9.71
N LYS A 5 -4.62 19.97 -10.76
CA LYS A 5 -5.43 18.87 -11.29
C LYS A 5 -5.69 17.89 -10.13
N MET A 6 -6.95 17.52 -9.93
CA MET A 6 -7.30 16.46 -8.99
C MET A 6 -6.71 15.15 -9.50
N LEU A 7 -5.98 14.42 -8.64
CA LEU A 7 -5.38 13.14 -8.97
C LEU A 7 -6.26 12.00 -8.46
N LEU A 8 -6.29 10.91 -9.20
CA LEU A 8 -7.06 9.71 -8.87
C LEU A 8 -6.13 8.56 -8.48
N GLY A 9 -6.22 8.11 -7.22
CA GLY A 9 -5.66 6.85 -6.78
C GLY A 9 -6.73 5.75 -6.80
N VAL A 10 -6.37 4.58 -7.30
CA VAL A 10 -7.29 3.43 -7.41
C VAL A 10 -6.77 2.30 -6.53
N ASN A 11 -7.58 1.88 -5.55
CA ASN A 11 -7.29 0.70 -4.74
C ASN A 11 -7.79 -0.55 -5.46
N ILE A 12 -6.90 -1.56 -5.57
CA ILE A 12 -7.19 -2.82 -6.27
C ILE A 12 -7.13 -4.05 -5.35
N ASP A 13 -7.14 -3.87 -4.03
CA ASP A 13 -7.07 -4.98 -3.07
C ASP A 13 -8.14 -6.04 -3.30
N HIS A 14 -9.36 -5.64 -3.60
CA HIS A 14 -10.47 -6.58 -3.71
C HIS A 14 -10.46 -7.39 -5.01
N VAL A 15 -9.66 -7.02 -6.00
CA VAL A 15 -9.33 -7.91 -7.14
C VAL A 15 -8.60 -9.15 -6.61
N ALA A 16 -7.64 -8.95 -5.72
CA ALA A 16 -6.95 -10.04 -5.03
C ALA A 16 -7.89 -10.85 -4.12
N THR A 17 -8.83 -10.19 -3.45
CA THR A 17 -9.84 -10.86 -2.62
C THR A 17 -10.67 -11.86 -3.44
N ILE A 18 -11.10 -11.46 -4.63
CA ILE A 18 -11.86 -12.34 -5.54
C ILE A 18 -10.99 -13.51 -5.99
N ARG A 19 -9.74 -13.27 -6.38
CA ARG A 19 -8.80 -14.34 -6.75
C ARG A 19 -8.60 -15.33 -5.61
N GLN A 20 -8.39 -14.86 -4.40
CA GLN A 20 -8.22 -15.72 -3.23
C GLN A 20 -9.47 -16.56 -2.94
N ALA A 21 -10.65 -15.96 -3.07
CA ALA A 21 -11.92 -16.68 -2.91
C ALA A 21 -12.11 -17.79 -3.96
N ARG A 22 -11.60 -17.59 -5.17
CA ARG A 22 -11.64 -18.58 -6.26
C ARG A 22 -10.59 -19.68 -6.10
N GLY A 23 -9.52 -19.46 -5.34
CA GLY A 23 -8.40 -20.39 -5.24
C GLY A 23 -7.62 -20.57 -6.56
N ALA A 24 -7.59 -19.56 -7.42
CA ALA A 24 -6.99 -19.58 -8.76
C ALA A 24 -6.04 -18.40 -8.96
N ASN A 25 -5.45 -18.28 -10.16
CA ASN A 25 -4.54 -17.15 -10.50
C ASN A 25 -5.27 -15.96 -11.10
N TYR A 26 -6.57 -16.01 -11.20
CA TYR A 26 -7.41 -15.00 -11.85
C TYR A 26 -8.54 -14.56 -10.92
N PRO A 27 -8.90 -13.26 -10.90
CA PRO A 27 -8.34 -12.16 -11.69
C PRO A 27 -6.93 -11.72 -11.24
N SER A 28 -6.17 -11.11 -12.17
CA SER A 28 -4.81 -10.63 -11.94
C SER A 28 -4.79 -9.20 -11.39
N VAL A 29 -4.06 -8.99 -10.31
CA VAL A 29 -3.83 -7.66 -9.73
C VAL A 29 -3.01 -6.77 -10.67
N LEU A 30 -2.02 -7.33 -11.36
CA LEU A 30 -1.22 -6.59 -12.35
C LEU A 30 -2.06 -6.13 -13.54
N GLU A 31 -2.94 -6.98 -14.03
CA GLU A 31 -3.85 -6.60 -15.11
C GLU A 31 -4.82 -5.51 -14.66
N ALA A 32 -5.36 -5.61 -13.45
CA ALA A 32 -6.22 -4.58 -12.88
C ALA A 32 -5.49 -3.23 -12.76
N ALA A 33 -4.24 -3.23 -12.32
CA ALA A 33 -3.41 -2.02 -12.25
C ALA A 33 -3.23 -1.39 -13.63
N ARG A 34 -2.90 -2.20 -14.65
CA ARG A 34 -2.74 -1.72 -16.02
C ARG A 34 -4.02 -1.13 -16.59
N ILE A 35 -5.15 -1.78 -16.36
CA ILE A 35 -6.46 -1.28 -16.81
C ILE A 35 -6.77 0.07 -16.14
N ALA A 36 -6.51 0.19 -14.83
CA ALA A 36 -6.72 1.44 -14.11
C ALA A 36 -5.83 2.57 -14.65
N GLU A 37 -4.56 2.29 -14.91
CA GLU A 37 -3.62 3.25 -15.50
C GLU A 37 -4.05 3.69 -16.91
N ASP A 38 -4.45 2.75 -17.76
CA ASP A 38 -4.92 3.02 -19.12
C ASP A 38 -6.21 3.85 -19.11
N ALA A 39 -7.03 3.71 -18.06
CA ALA A 39 -8.23 4.52 -17.84
C ALA A 39 -7.94 5.90 -17.22
N GLY A 40 -6.69 6.20 -16.86
CA GLY A 40 -6.26 7.51 -16.37
C GLY A 40 -6.01 7.61 -14.87
N ALA A 41 -5.84 6.50 -14.15
CA ALA A 41 -5.41 6.53 -12.77
C ALA A 41 -4.02 7.18 -12.64
N ASP A 42 -3.84 7.99 -11.62
CA ASP A 42 -2.57 8.67 -11.30
C ASP A 42 -1.74 7.89 -10.27
N ALA A 43 -2.37 6.99 -9.53
CA ALA A 43 -1.72 6.10 -8.57
C ALA A 43 -2.52 4.81 -8.38
N ILE A 44 -1.82 3.74 -8.01
CA ILE A 44 -2.40 2.46 -7.63
C ILE A 44 -2.13 2.24 -6.15
N THR A 45 -3.15 1.91 -5.39
CA THR A 45 -3.05 1.59 -3.96
C THR A 45 -3.27 0.10 -3.74
N VAL A 46 -2.38 -0.50 -2.96
CA VAL A 46 -2.50 -1.88 -2.48
C VAL A 46 -2.13 -1.95 -1.01
N HIS A 47 -2.80 -2.82 -0.28
CA HIS A 47 -2.51 -3.11 1.12
C HIS A 47 -1.93 -4.52 1.26
N LEU A 48 -0.65 -4.61 1.61
CA LEU A 48 -0.04 -5.87 2.03
C LEU A 48 -0.29 -6.05 3.53
N ARG A 49 -1.32 -6.81 3.86
CA ARG A 49 -1.64 -7.11 5.25
C ARG A 49 -0.68 -8.14 5.83
N GLU A 50 -0.44 -8.08 7.13
CA GLU A 50 0.39 -9.07 7.85
C GLU A 50 -0.15 -10.50 7.66
N ASP A 51 -1.47 -10.67 7.58
CA ASP A 51 -2.12 -11.98 7.40
C ASP A 51 -2.20 -12.46 5.94
N ARG A 52 -1.76 -11.63 4.98
CA ARG A 52 -1.76 -11.94 3.54
C ARG A 52 -3.13 -12.44 3.03
N ARG A 53 -4.23 -11.88 3.52
CA ARG A 53 -5.58 -12.35 3.13
C ARG A 53 -5.97 -12.06 1.68
N HIS A 54 -5.29 -11.12 1.01
CA HIS A 54 -5.56 -10.76 -0.39
C HIS A 54 -4.28 -10.51 -1.17
N ILE A 55 -3.67 -9.34 -1.14
CA ILE A 55 -2.40 -9.04 -1.81
C ILE A 55 -1.28 -9.91 -1.25
N GLN A 56 -0.43 -10.44 -2.14
CA GLN A 56 0.71 -11.29 -1.80
C GLN A 56 2.03 -10.55 -2.02
N ASP A 57 3.11 -11.02 -1.39
CA ASP A 57 4.42 -10.38 -1.43
C ASP A 57 4.98 -10.26 -2.86
N ASP A 58 4.84 -11.30 -3.67
CA ASP A 58 5.28 -11.31 -5.07
C ASP A 58 4.51 -10.31 -5.94
N GLU A 59 3.25 -10.05 -5.61
CA GLU A 59 2.45 -9.03 -6.30
C GLU A 59 2.95 -7.62 -5.99
N VAL A 60 3.35 -7.34 -4.76
CA VAL A 60 3.97 -6.05 -4.41
C VAL A 60 5.25 -5.84 -5.18
N VAL A 61 6.12 -6.86 -5.26
CA VAL A 61 7.35 -6.83 -6.06
C VAL A 61 7.05 -6.53 -7.51
N ALA A 62 6.09 -7.23 -8.10
CA ALA A 62 5.73 -7.08 -9.51
C ALA A 62 5.10 -5.71 -9.79
N LEU A 63 4.19 -5.24 -8.93
CA LEU A 63 3.56 -3.93 -9.05
C LEU A 63 4.59 -2.79 -8.99
N CYS A 64 5.51 -2.82 -8.01
CA CYS A 64 6.55 -1.80 -7.89
C CYS A 64 7.48 -1.73 -9.10
N LYS A 65 7.66 -2.84 -9.82
CA LYS A 65 8.47 -2.91 -11.05
C LYS A 65 7.72 -2.49 -12.31
N GLN A 66 6.43 -2.76 -12.40
CA GLN A 66 5.68 -2.70 -13.67
C GLN A 66 4.69 -1.55 -13.75
N VAL A 67 4.21 -1.02 -12.63
CA VAL A 67 3.29 0.11 -12.63
C VAL A 67 4.02 1.37 -13.09
N ARG A 68 3.44 2.06 -14.06
CA ARG A 68 4.02 3.27 -14.69
C ARG A 68 3.75 4.54 -13.89
N THR A 69 2.68 4.54 -13.11
CA THR A 69 2.28 5.64 -12.23
C THR A 69 2.92 5.48 -10.85
N ARG A 70 2.23 5.80 -9.80
CA ARG A 70 2.74 5.70 -8.43
C ARG A 70 2.11 4.50 -7.73
N ILE A 71 2.92 3.74 -7.00
CA ILE A 71 2.40 2.78 -6.02
C ILE A 71 2.31 3.46 -4.67
N ASN A 72 1.12 3.40 -4.07
CA ASN A 72 0.89 3.68 -2.66
C ASN A 72 0.71 2.34 -1.93
N LEU A 73 1.68 1.97 -1.11
CA LEU A 73 1.64 0.75 -0.31
C LEU A 73 1.05 1.04 1.06
N GLU A 74 -0.13 0.50 1.35
CA GLU A 74 -0.67 0.50 2.70
C GLU A 74 -0.05 -0.67 3.49
N MET A 75 0.37 -0.40 4.72
CA MET A 75 1.03 -1.40 5.55
C MET A 75 0.90 -1.10 7.04
N ALA A 76 0.97 -2.14 7.87
CA ALA A 76 1.10 -2.01 9.31
C ALA A 76 2.49 -1.47 9.69
N VAL A 77 2.59 -0.88 10.87
CA VAL A 77 3.85 -0.35 11.41
C VAL A 77 4.63 -1.49 12.06
N THR A 78 5.32 -2.28 11.26
CA THR A 78 6.15 -3.41 11.71
C THR A 78 7.50 -3.42 11.01
N ASP A 79 8.49 -4.04 11.63
CA ASP A 79 9.84 -4.18 11.03
C ASP A 79 9.80 -4.99 9.74
N GLU A 80 8.95 -6.01 9.67
CA GLU A 80 8.76 -6.82 8.45
C GLU A 80 8.28 -5.95 7.29
N MET A 81 7.25 -5.15 7.52
CA MET A 81 6.67 -4.29 6.47
C MET A 81 7.64 -3.17 6.07
N LEU A 82 8.39 -2.60 7.02
CA LEU A 82 9.44 -1.63 6.71
C LEU A 82 10.49 -2.23 5.77
N ALA A 83 10.96 -3.45 6.06
CA ALA A 83 11.93 -4.14 5.21
C ALA A 83 11.39 -4.40 3.80
N ILE A 84 10.13 -4.78 3.68
CA ILE A 84 9.47 -5.00 2.38
C ILE A 84 9.36 -3.69 1.59
N ALA A 85 8.94 -2.61 2.24
CA ALA A 85 8.83 -1.30 1.60
C ALA A 85 10.21 -0.79 1.14
N GLU A 86 11.24 -0.90 1.98
CA GLU A 86 12.60 -0.50 1.63
C GLU A 86 13.16 -1.33 0.46
N ALA A 87 12.87 -2.62 0.41
CA ALA A 87 13.33 -3.49 -0.68
C ALA A 87 12.65 -3.20 -2.02
N ASN A 88 11.39 -2.78 -2.01
CA ASN A 88 10.59 -2.59 -3.22
C ASN A 88 10.46 -1.13 -3.67
N HIS A 89 10.78 -0.17 -2.82
CA HIS A 89 10.73 1.26 -3.10
C HIS A 89 9.42 1.75 -3.74
N PRO A 90 8.24 1.52 -3.12
CA PRO A 90 7.03 2.18 -3.58
C PRO A 90 7.21 3.71 -3.50
N ALA A 91 6.51 4.45 -4.33
CA ALA A 91 6.58 5.92 -4.30
C ALA A 91 6.04 6.48 -2.98
N ASP A 92 5.00 5.84 -2.47
CA ASP A 92 4.30 6.25 -1.26
C ASP A 92 4.05 5.04 -0.35
N VAL A 93 4.06 5.28 0.95
CA VAL A 93 3.59 4.34 1.97
C VAL A 93 2.53 5.03 2.81
N CYS A 94 1.43 4.34 3.08
CA CYS A 94 0.42 4.75 4.04
C CYS A 94 0.44 3.78 5.22
N LEU A 95 0.78 4.28 6.40
CA LEU A 95 0.76 3.49 7.62
C LEU A 95 -0.67 3.35 8.11
N VAL A 96 -1.16 2.12 8.22
CA VAL A 96 -2.55 1.82 8.57
C VAL A 96 -2.64 0.87 9.76
N PRO A 97 -3.69 0.97 10.58
CA PRO A 97 -3.96 0.00 11.63
C PRO A 97 -4.53 -1.29 11.03
N GLU A 98 -4.12 -2.43 11.58
CA GLU A 98 -4.69 -3.74 11.21
C GLU A 98 -5.29 -4.47 12.40
N LYS A 99 -4.81 -4.17 13.61
CA LYS A 99 -5.29 -4.73 14.87
C LYS A 99 -6.13 -3.72 15.62
N ARG A 100 -7.05 -4.20 16.44
CA ARG A 100 -7.97 -3.36 17.21
C ARG A 100 -7.23 -2.42 18.18
N GLU A 101 -6.11 -2.87 18.74
CA GLU A 101 -5.26 -2.09 19.65
C GLU A 101 -4.55 -0.91 19.00
N GLU A 102 -4.45 -0.93 17.68
CA GLU A 102 -3.80 0.13 16.87
C GLU A 102 -4.76 1.24 16.48
N LEU A 103 -6.06 1.09 16.80
CA LEU A 103 -7.11 2.02 16.41
C LEU A 103 -7.36 3.06 17.51
N THR A 104 -7.60 4.30 17.06
CA THR A 104 -8.27 5.30 17.90
C THR A 104 -9.76 4.97 18.03
N THR A 105 -10.49 5.64 18.93
CA THR A 105 -11.95 5.52 19.06
C THR A 105 -12.68 5.94 17.78
N GLU A 106 -12.05 6.74 16.94
CA GLU A 106 -12.59 7.23 15.65
C GLU A 106 -12.21 6.36 14.45
N GLY A 107 -11.46 5.27 14.69
CA GLY A 107 -11.10 4.28 13.66
C GLY A 107 -9.84 4.58 12.85
N GLY A 108 -9.07 5.61 13.20
CA GLY A 108 -7.76 5.89 12.60
C GLY A 108 -6.60 5.20 13.33
N LEU A 109 -5.40 5.26 12.75
CA LEU A 109 -4.19 4.79 13.43
C LEU A 109 -3.91 5.65 14.67
N ASP A 110 -3.74 5.01 15.82
CA ASP A 110 -3.41 5.68 17.09
C ASP A 110 -1.93 6.07 17.12
N VAL A 111 -1.64 7.19 16.47
CA VAL A 111 -0.28 7.74 16.37
C VAL A 111 0.28 8.14 17.73
N LEU A 112 -0.56 8.59 18.65
CA LEU A 112 -0.09 9.03 19.98
C LEU A 112 0.41 7.86 20.81
N THR A 113 -0.36 6.77 20.86
CA THR A 113 0.03 5.56 21.59
C THR A 113 1.25 4.88 20.95
N HIS A 114 1.34 4.91 19.61
CA HIS A 114 2.40 4.24 18.86
C HIS A 114 3.45 5.22 18.29
N PHE A 115 3.61 6.37 18.93
CA PHE A 115 4.40 7.49 18.41
C PHE A 115 5.83 7.11 18.02
N GLU A 116 6.55 6.40 18.89
CA GLU A 116 7.95 6.04 18.61
C GLU A 116 8.08 5.09 17.43
N ALA A 117 7.19 4.11 17.30
CA ALA A 117 7.19 3.19 16.16
C ALA A 117 6.85 3.91 14.84
N VAL A 118 5.85 4.79 14.86
CA VAL A 118 5.47 5.61 13.68
C VAL A 118 6.61 6.56 13.29
N LYS A 119 7.21 7.24 14.27
CA LYS A 119 8.35 8.13 14.04
C LYS A 119 9.54 7.39 13.42
N TYR A 120 9.86 6.21 13.95
CA TYR A 120 10.91 5.35 13.42
C TYR A 120 10.62 4.96 11.97
N ALA A 121 9.40 4.51 11.68
CA ALA A 121 8.97 4.14 10.33
C ALA A 121 9.09 5.31 9.36
N CYS A 122 8.56 6.47 9.72
CA CYS A 122 8.64 7.68 8.88
C CYS A 122 10.07 8.09 8.57
N LYS A 123 10.96 8.02 9.57
CA LYS A 123 12.38 8.33 9.39
C LYS A 123 13.05 7.36 8.41
N HIS A 124 12.91 6.06 8.64
CA HIS A 124 13.54 5.04 7.79
C HIS A 124 13.03 5.08 6.35
N LEU A 125 11.73 5.15 6.17
CA LEU A 125 11.14 5.24 4.83
C LEU A 125 11.53 6.54 4.12
N GLY A 126 11.56 7.67 4.85
CA GLY A 126 11.98 8.95 4.31
C GLY A 126 13.46 8.94 3.87
N GLU A 127 14.35 8.33 4.63
CA GLU A 127 15.77 8.14 4.29
C GLU A 127 15.94 7.26 3.04
N ALA A 128 15.03 6.32 2.80
CA ALA A 128 14.97 5.51 1.59
C ALA A 128 14.32 6.25 0.39
N GLY A 129 13.89 7.50 0.57
CA GLY A 129 13.25 8.31 -0.49
C GLY A 129 11.77 7.99 -0.70
N ILE A 130 11.13 7.31 0.23
CA ILE A 130 9.70 6.95 0.20
C ILE A 130 8.90 8.00 0.95
N ARG A 131 7.83 8.51 0.36
CA ARG A 131 6.91 9.43 1.02
C ARG A 131 5.96 8.66 1.94
N VAL A 132 5.77 9.14 3.18
CA VAL A 132 4.89 8.53 4.18
C VAL A 132 3.73 9.46 4.51
#